data_a4227d725c0cf877775fd9c3e7d092a8
#
_entry.id   a4227d725c0cf877775fd9c3e7d092a8
#
_cell.length_a   1.000
_cell.length_b   1.000
_cell.length_c   1.000
_cell.angle_alpha   90.00
_cell.angle_beta   90.00
_cell.angle_gamma   90.00
#
_symmetry.space_group_name_H-M   'P 1'
#
loop_
_entity.id
_entity.type
_entity.pdbx_description
1 polymer ?
#
loop_
_entity_poly.entity_id
_entity_poly.type
_entity_poly.pdbx_seq_one_letter_code
_entity_poly.pdbx_strand_id
1 'polypeptide(L)'
;LHLLTNTPEGKSIYLLAHLDTVFPPDHPFRECRVEGDRLHGPGTGDMKAGVATVVYAVQALEAVGLLNRIPLTLIFSGDEEVGAVTSRFVYESERQKALACLVAEGAGRNGEVVVSRNGKIGARLDCSGRDQHVGAAILDKASAILEMAHKTIALEALNEALPGVRVNVGKVEGGLGPATIPASASAQIDIRWEDQTTRDPLVEMILGATGREDLPGCRSLLTILNERSAWPHTKGTQRLADLVKEAGAEIGQRIGQEHRRGTSDSNFFGCAGIPTVDGIGPVCEGYHTAKEFVLIPSIRERTALLASALVRIAEELPSLTPTGGKS
;
A
#
# COMPACT_ATOMS: atom_id res chain seq x y z
N LEU A 1 14.94 3.86 -7.81
CA LEU A 1 15.12 3.08 -6.59
C LEU A 1 16.56 3.19 -6.11
N HIS A 2 16.77 3.45 -4.83
CA HIS A 2 18.08 3.47 -4.18
C HIS A 2 18.11 2.42 -3.07
N LEU A 3 19.10 1.52 -3.10
CA LEU A 3 19.36 0.53 -2.07
C LEU A 3 20.74 0.81 -1.46
N LEU A 4 20.77 1.00 -0.14
CA LEU A 4 21.98 1.27 0.65
C LEU A 4 22.05 0.25 1.78
N THR A 5 23.17 -0.44 1.95
CA THR A 5 23.33 -1.45 3.00
C THR A 5 24.74 -1.43 3.58
N ASN A 6 24.85 -1.68 4.89
CA ASN A 6 26.11 -1.93 5.58
C ASN A 6 26.42 -3.42 5.75
N THR A 7 25.50 -4.31 5.28
CA THR A 7 25.64 -5.77 5.33
C THR A 7 25.27 -6.41 3.98
N PRO A 8 26.07 -6.22 2.91
CA PRO A 8 25.67 -6.57 1.54
C PRO A 8 25.37 -8.06 1.34
N GLU A 9 26.01 -8.96 2.08
CA GLU A 9 25.80 -10.40 1.99
C GLU A 9 25.05 -11.00 3.18
N GLY A 10 24.68 -10.17 4.15
CA GLY A 10 24.04 -10.60 5.40
C GLY A 10 22.55 -10.32 5.45
N LYS A 11 21.90 -10.90 6.47
CA LYS A 11 20.54 -10.51 6.83
C LYS A 11 20.53 -9.21 7.62
N SER A 12 19.53 -8.34 7.39
CA SER A 12 19.46 -7.00 7.97
C SER A 12 18.05 -6.58 8.35
N ILE A 13 17.97 -5.49 9.10
CA ILE A 13 16.73 -4.72 9.31
C ILE A 13 16.54 -3.86 8.07
N TYR A 14 15.36 -3.90 7.46
CA TYR A 14 15.01 -3.08 6.31
C TYR A 14 14.25 -1.83 6.75
N LEU A 15 14.68 -0.68 6.23
CA LEU A 15 13.93 0.58 6.31
C LEU A 15 13.47 0.95 4.90
N LEU A 16 12.16 1.11 4.74
CA LEU A 16 11.55 1.49 3.46
C LEU A 16 10.98 2.89 3.54
N ALA A 17 11.16 3.64 2.44
CA ALA A 17 10.47 4.90 2.21
C ALA A 17 10.34 5.16 0.71
N HIS A 18 9.33 5.96 0.30
CA HIS A 18 9.16 6.36 -1.07
C HIS A 18 9.36 7.88 -1.27
N LEU A 19 9.73 8.27 -2.49
CA LEU A 19 10.06 9.64 -2.87
C LEU A 19 9.00 10.30 -3.75
N ASP A 20 8.17 9.48 -4.43
CA ASP A 20 7.08 9.92 -5.29
C ASP A 20 5.89 10.47 -4.49
N THR A 21 4.93 11.01 -5.17
CA THR A 21 3.65 11.47 -4.64
C THR A 21 2.56 11.25 -5.69
N VAL A 22 1.30 11.22 -5.26
CA VAL A 22 0.13 11.13 -6.17
C VAL A 22 -0.05 12.35 -7.07
N PHE A 23 0.61 13.47 -6.77
CA PHE A 23 0.38 14.73 -7.48
C PHE A 23 1.16 14.76 -8.80
N PRO A 24 0.46 14.86 -9.97
CA PRO A 24 1.15 14.96 -11.25
C PRO A 24 1.92 16.28 -11.38
N PRO A 25 2.89 16.38 -12.32
CA PRO A 25 3.76 17.54 -12.47
C PRO A 25 3.05 18.88 -12.75
N ASP A 26 1.84 18.87 -13.26
CA ASP A 26 1.01 20.04 -13.58
C ASP A 26 -0.04 20.35 -12.49
N HIS A 27 -0.09 19.60 -11.41
CA HIS A 27 -1.01 19.84 -10.31
C HIS A 27 -0.74 21.20 -9.63
N PRO A 28 -1.77 22.00 -9.28
CA PRO A 28 -1.59 23.33 -8.69
C PRO A 28 -1.03 23.31 -7.26
N PHE A 29 -1.16 22.22 -6.53
CA PHE A 29 -0.58 22.06 -5.18
C PHE A 29 0.91 21.75 -5.30
N ARG A 30 1.78 22.78 -5.23
CA ARG A 30 3.22 22.70 -5.49
C ARG A 30 4.09 23.36 -4.45
N GLU A 31 3.51 24.20 -3.60
CA GLU A 31 4.27 24.99 -2.64
C GLU A 31 4.17 24.40 -1.25
N CYS A 32 5.28 24.47 -0.50
CA CYS A 32 5.29 24.17 0.90
C CYS A 32 5.09 25.45 1.71
N ARG A 33 4.27 25.38 2.74
CA ARG A 33 4.03 26.50 3.66
C ARG A 33 3.96 26.01 5.10
N VAL A 34 4.46 26.81 6.02
CA VAL A 34 4.36 26.55 7.45
C VAL A 34 3.18 27.33 8.02
N GLU A 35 2.28 26.65 8.71
CA GLU A 35 1.16 27.23 9.44
C GLU A 35 1.18 26.70 10.88
N GLY A 36 1.67 27.50 11.82
CA GLY A 36 1.85 27.07 13.19
C GLY A 36 2.85 25.90 13.29
N ASP A 37 2.38 24.77 13.77
CA ASP A 37 3.15 23.53 13.90
C ASP A 37 3.03 22.57 12.69
N ARG A 38 2.41 23.02 11.58
CA ARG A 38 2.15 22.22 10.39
C ARG A 38 3.00 22.69 9.21
N LEU A 39 3.60 21.74 8.53
CA LEU A 39 4.21 21.95 7.22
C LEU A 39 3.26 21.36 6.17
N HIS A 40 2.58 22.22 5.42
CA HIS A 40 1.75 21.87 4.28
C HIS A 40 2.60 21.76 3.01
N GLY A 41 2.26 20.83 2.13
CA GLY A 41 2.92 20.69 0.84
C GLY A 41 2.76 19.29 0.25
N PRO A 42 2.94 19.11 -1.07
CA PRO A 42 2.79 17.81 -1.72
C PRO A 42 3.87 16.83 -1.26
N GLY A 43 3.43 15.67 -0.76
CA GLY A 43 4.32 14.63 -0.23
C GLY A 43 4.99 14.99 1.09
N THR A 44 4.56 16.06 1.80
CA THR A 44 5.12 16.39 3.13
C THR A 44 4.76 15.32 4.15
N GLY A 45 3.54 14.78 4.09
CA GLY A 45 3.07 13.68 4.92
C GLY A 45 3.32 12.32 4.29
N ASP A 46 3.16 12.22 2.95
CA ASP A 46 3.22 11.01 2.15
C ASP A 46 4.32 11.11 1.06
N MET A 47 5.59 10.63 1.34
CA MET A 47 6.06 10.44 2.72
C MET A 47 7.44 11.08 2.94
N LYS A 48 7.69 12.30 2.39
CA LYS A 48 9.02 12.94 2.45
C LYS A 48 9.49 13.26 3.88
N ALA A 49 8.57 13.54 4.82
CA ALA A 49 8.92 13.67 6.22
C ALA A 49 9.35 12.33 6.83
N GLY A 50 8.79 11.20 6.35
CA GLY A 50 9.27 9.86 6.68
C GLY A 50 10.69 9.62 6.16
N VAL A 51 10.97 10.03 4.91
CA VAL A 51 12.33 9.99 4.34
C VAL A 51 13.31 10.78 5.24
N ALA A 52 12.95 12.01 5.63
CA ALA A 52 13.76 12.80 6.54
C ALA A 52 13.98 12.09 7.89
N THR A 53 12.92 11.49 8.44
CA THR A 53 13.00 10.70 9.68
C THR A 53 14.02 9.57 9.57
N VAL A 54 14.02 8.81 8.47
CA VAL A 54 15.00 7.74 8.22
C VAL A 54 16.41 8.28 8.14
N VAL A 55 16.63 9.32 7.33
CA VAL A 55 17.96 9.89 7.11
C VAL A 55 18.54 10.43 8.43
N TYR A 56 17.78 11.21 9.18
CA TYR A 56 18.27 11.80 10.45
C TYR A 56 18.43 10.75 11.56
N ALA A 57 17.63 9.68 11.58
CA ALA A 57 17.82 8.60 12.54
C ALA A 57 19.15 7.85 12.27
N VAL A 58 19.47 7.56 11.00
CA VAL A 58 20.74 6.94 10.62
C VAL A 58 21.93 7.85 10.92
N GLN A 59 21.84 9.14 10.61
CA GLN A 59 22.89 10.11 10.95
C GLN A 59 23.11 10.23 12.47
N ALA A 60 22.03 10.21 13.26
CA ALA A 60 22.15 10.24 14.71
C ALA A 60 22.87 8.99 15.25
N LEU A 61 22.54 7.80 14.74
CA LEU A 61 23.21 6.56 15.10
C LEU A 61 24.68 6.54 14.70
N GLU A 62 25.02 7.10 13.54
CA GLU A 62 26.40 7.26 13.10
C GLU A 62 27.17 8.20 14.03
N ALA A 63 26.60 9.36 14.34
CA ALA A 63 27.23 10.39 15.19
C ALA A 63 27.57 9.88 16.60
N VAL A 64 26.78 8.92 17.12
CA VAL A 64 27.04 8.31 18.44
C VAL A 64 27.79 6.96 18.33
N GLY A 65 28.24 6.56 17.13
CA GLY A 65 29.04 5.36 16.88
C GLY A 65 28.27 4.03 17.02
N LEU A 66 26.93 4.05 16.94
CA LEU A 66 26.10 2.84 17.08
C LEU A 66 25.71 2.19 15.75
N LEU A 67 25.79 2.94 14.63
CA LEU A 67 25.35 2.46 13.32
C LEU A 67 26.02 1.14 12.90
N ASN A 68 27.32 1.01 13.16
CA ASN A 68 28.09 -0.19 12.82
C ASN A 68 27.67 -1.47 13.55
N ARG A 69 26.82 -1.34 14.59
CA ARG A 69 26.29 -2.46 15.38
C ARG A 69 24.92 -2.93 14.89
N ILE A 70 24.33 -2.20 13.95
CA ILE A 70 22.97 -2.43 13.45
C ILE A 70 23.08 -2.88 11.99
N PRO A 71 22.77 -4.16 11.68
CA PRO A 71 22.70 -4.60 10.29
C PRO A 71 21.51 -3.94 9.60
N LEU A 72 21.76 -3.00 8.70
CA LEU A 72 20.74 -2.12 8.15
C LEU A 72 20.76 -2.10 6.63
N THR A 73 19.59 -2.18 6.02
CA THR A 73 19.38 -1.94 4.59
C THR A 73 18.27 -0.89 4.41
N LEU A 74 18.57 0.16 3.65
CA LEU A 74 17.62 1.21 3.30
C LEU A 74 17.18 1.03 1.86
N ILE A 75 15.89 1.13 1.59
CA ILE A 75 15.34 1.17 0.22
C ILE A 75 14.48 2.42 0.08
N PHE A 76 14.84 3.28 -0.88
CA PHE A 76 14.05 4.43 -1.29
C PHE A 76 13.50 4.17 -2.69
N SER A 77 12.17 4.01 -2.81
CA SER A 77 11.47 3.81 -4.08
C SER A 77 10.97 5.13 -4.67
N GLY A 78 10.53 5.10 -5.90
CA GLY A 78 9.97 6.26 -6.59
C GLY A 78 8.72 5.89 -7.39
N ASP A 79 8.02 4.80 -7.01
CA ASP A 79 6.86 4.26 -7.71
C ASP A 79 5.85 3.59 -6.76
N GLU A 80 5.86 3.97 -5.46
CA GLU A 80 4.89 3.45 -4.48
C GLU A 80 3.47 3.81 -4.87
N GLU A 81 3.24 5.08 -5.19
CA GLU A 81 1.94 5.68 -5.47
C GLU A 81 1.27 5.14 -6.75
N VAL A 82 2.07 4.57 -7.63
CA VAL A 82 1.58 3.88 -8.83
C VAL A 82 1.56 2.35 -8.69
N GLY A 83 1.76 1.84 -7.46
CA GLY A 83 1.64 0.41 -7.15
C GLY A 83 2.95 -0.36 -7.16
N ALA A 84 4.11 0.30 -7.03
CA ALA A 84 5.45 -0.30 -7.01
C ALA A 84 5.71 -1.17 -8.24
N VAL A 85 5.42 -0.65 -9.43
CA VAL A 85 5.46 -1.41 -10.71
C VAL A 85 6.83 -2.01 -10.97
N THR A 86 7.90 -1.28 -10.62
CA THR A 86 9.30 -1.71 -10.78
C THR A 86 9.94 -2.09 -9.45
N SER A 87 9.69 -1.35 -8.38
CA SER A 87 10.28 -1.59 -7.06
C SER A 87 9.90 -2.93 -6.45
N ARG A 88 8.71 -3.46 -6.77
CA ARG A 88 8.23 -4.77 -6.30
C ARG A 88 9.24 -5.90 -6.52
N PHE A 89 9.94 -5.92 -7.66
CA PHE A 89 10.91 -6.97 -7.98
C PHE A 89 12.12 -6.93 -7.04
N VAL A 90 12.52 -5.73 -6.63
CA VAL A 90 13.58 -5.55 -5.62
C VAL A 90 13.08 -5.97 -4.25
N TYR A 91 11.89 -5.55 -3.83
CA TYR A 91 11.29 -5.97 -2.57
C TYR A 91 11.15 -7.49 -2.47
N GLU A 92 10.64 -8.14 -3.51
CA GLU A 92 10.47 -9.59 -3.57
C GLU A 92 11.81 -10.35 -3.51
N SER A 93 12.88 -9.82 -4.10
CA SER A 93 14.22 -10.41 -4.02
C SER A 93 14.90 -10.16 -2.67
N GLU A 94 14.79 -8.95 -2.15
CA GLU A 94 15.48 -8.53 -0.93
C GLU A 94 14.81 -9.04 0.36
N ARG A 95 13.48 -9.22 0.38
CA ARG A 95 12.74 -9.66 1.57
C ARG A 95 13.26 -10.96 2.19
N GLN A 96 13.91 -11.83 1.40
CA GLN A 96 14.48 -13.08 1.90
C GLN A 96 15.68 -12.85 2.83
N LYS A 97 16.32 -11.69 2.74
CA LYS A 97 17.42 -11.25 3.61
C LYS A 97 16.92 -10.43 4.80
N ALA A 98 15.62 -10.11 4.87
CA ALA A 98 15.07 -9.28 5.91
C ALA A 98 14.88 -10.06 7.23
N LEU A 99 15.41 -9.54 8.32
CA LEU A 99 15.14 -9.98 9.69
C LEU A 99 13.90 -9.30 10.26
N ALA A 100 13.74 -8.02 9.91
CA ALA A 100 12.60 -7.19 10.23
C ALA A 100 12.48 -6.08 9.17
N CYS A 101 11.30 -5.49 9.04
CA CYS A 101 11.04 -4.37 8.14
C CYS A 101 10.33 -3.25 8.89
N LEU A 102 10.82 -2.03 8.76
CA LEU A 102 10.18 -0.81 9.23
C LEU A 102 9.90 0.09 8.02
N VAL A 103 8.68 0.63 7.92
CA VAL A 103 8.29 1.50 6.81
C VAL A 103 7.93 2.87 7.35
N ALA A 104 8.54 3.90 6.78
CA ALA A 104 8.46 5.26 7.30
C ALA A 104 7.25 6.05 6.78
N GLU A 105 6.13 5.34 6.47
CA GLU A 105 4.83 5.97 6.25
C GLU A 105 4.40 6.79 7.45
N GLY A 106 3.49 7.72 7.23
CA GLY A 106 2.98 8.54 8.32
C GLY A 106 2.34 7.73 9.43
N ALA A 107 2.58 8.14 10.67
CA ALA A 107 1.96 7.57 11.86
C ALA A 107 0.45 7.81 11.91
N GLY A 108 -0.26 7.06 12.74
CA GLY A 108 -1.63 7.36 13.11
C GLY A 108 -1.76 8.73 13.81
N ARG A 109 -2.99 9.22 13.93
CA ARG A 109 -3.28 10.56 14.46
C ARG A 109 -2.70 10.80 15.87
N ASN A 110 -2.65 9.74 16.69
CA ASN A 110 -2.07 9.81 18.05
C ASN A 110 -0.68 9.16 18.11
N GLY A 111 0.00 8.99 16.98
CA GLY A 111 1.30 8.35 16.90
C GLY A 111 1.27 6.82 16.84
N GLU A 112 0.14 6.20 16.47
CA GLU A 112 0.05 4.75 16.31
C GLU A 112 0.97 4.28 15.17
N VAL A 113 1.56 3.10 15.34
CA VAL A 113 2.23 2.35 14.28
C VAL A 113 1.27 1.32 13.67
N VAL A 114 1.49 0.96 12.42
CA VAL A 114 0.66 0.02 11.69
C VAL A 114 1.24 -1.38 11.77
N VAL A 115 0.40 -2.36 12.11
CA VAL A 115 0.79 -3.76 12.31
C VAL A 115 0.12 -4.75 11.36
N SER A 116 -0.75 -4.25 10.48
CA SER A 116 -1.42 -5.03 9.44
C SER A 116 -2.07 -4.12 8.41
N ARG A 117 -2.22 -4.60 7.18
CA ARG A 117 -2.86 -3.87 6.08
C ARG A 117 -3.67 -4.82 5.20
N ASN A 118 -4.74 -4.29 4.60
CA ASN A 118 -5.52 -5.04 3.60
C ASN A 118 -4.67 -5.39 2.38
N GLY A 119 -5.14 -6.39 1.63
CA GLY A 119 -4.72 -6.61 0.25
C GLY A 119 -5.51 -5.73 -0.72
N LYS A 120 -4.98 -5.56 -1.92
CA LYS A 120 -5.55 -4.73 -2.97
C LYS A 120 -5.31 -5.36 -4.34
N ILE A 121 -6.34 -5.31 -5.21
CA ILE A 121 -6.22 -5.48 -6.65
C ILE A 121 -6.79 -4.24 -7.31
N GLY A 122 -5.99 -3.62 -8.19
CA GLY A 122 -6.47 -2.68 -9.19
C GLY A 122 -6.71 -3.41 -10.49
N ALA A 123 -7.92 -3.33 -11.05
CA ALA A 123 -8.29 -4.04 -12.26
C ALA A 123 -8.99 -3.13 -13.27
N ARG A 124 -8.91 -3.53 -14.54
CA ARG A 124 -9.68 -2.97 -15.65
C ARG A 124 -10.57 -4.06 -16.21
N LEU A 125 -11.82 -3.73 -16.44
CA LEU A 125 -12.78 -4.58 -17.15
C LEU A 125 -13.13 -3.91 -18.48
N ASP A 126 -12.92 -4.61 -19.58
CA ASP A 126 -13.32 -4.19 -20.91
C ASP A 126 -14.47 -5.07 -21.40
N CYS A 127 -15.57 -4.43 -21.82
CA CYS A 127 -16.70 -5.11 -22.45
C CYS A 127 -16.75 -4.72 -23.95
N SER A 128 -16.93 -5.71 -24.80
CA SER A 128 -17.12 -5.55 -26.24
C SER A 128 -18.51 -6.02 -26.66
N GLY A 129 -19.07 -5.35 -27.61
CA GLY A 129 -20.34 -5.66 -28.23
C GLY A 129 -20.28 -5.38 -29.74
N ARG A 130 -21.40 -4.92 -30.33
CA ARG A 130 -21.48 -4.65 -31.74
C ARG A 130 -22.16 -3.31 -31.99
N ASP A 131 -21.44 -2.38 -32.67
CA ASP A 131 -22.07 -1.10 -33.06
C ASP A 131 -23.11 -1.29 -34.12
N GLN A 132 -24.19 -0.60 -33.90
CA GLN A 132 -25.33 -0.61 -34.79
C GLN A 132 -26.16 0.66 -34.57
N HIS A 133 -26.73 1.20 -35.65
CA HIS A 133 -27.72 2.27 -35.51
C HIS A 133 -28.94 1.72 -34.76
N VAL A 134 -29.39 2.44 -33.72
CA VAL A 134 -30.46 1.98 -32.83
C VAL A 134 -31.77 1.65 -33.57
N GLY A 135 -32.09 2.39 -34.65
CA GLY A 135 -33.27 2.14 -35.47
C GLY A 135 -33.16 0.92 -36.40
N ALA A 136 -31.95 0.39 -36.63
CA ALA A 136 -31.73 -0.83 -37.44
C ALA A 136 -31.65 -2.09 -36.57
N ALA A 137 -31.44 -1.97 -35.25
CA ALA A 137 -31.33 -3.05 -34.29
C ALA A 137 -32.72 -3.52 -33.83
N ILE A 138 -33.27 -4.54 -34.46
CA ILE A 138 -34.65 -4.98 -34.16
C ILE A 138 -34.72 -5.94 -32.98
N LEU A 139 -33.81 -6.92 -32.88
CA LEU A 139 -33.90 -7.99 -31.86
C LEU A 139 -32.56 -8.40 -31.23
N ASP A 140 -31.42 -7.99 -31.79
CA ASP A 140 -30.12 -8.54 -31.47
C ASP A 140 -29.16 -7.41 -31.01
N LYS A 141 -29.44 -6.86 -29.83
CA LYS A 141 -28.74 -5.71 -29.26
C LYS A 141 -27.53 -6.15 -28.40
N ALA A 142 -26.36 -6.37 -29.04
CA ALA A 142 -25.11 -6.64 -28.33
C ALA A 142 -24.48 -5.33 -27.81
N SER A 143 -25.04 -4.79 -26.72
CA SER A 143 -24.63 -3.50 -26.13
C SER A 143 -23.56 -3.69 -25.07
N ALA A 144 -22.33 -3.23 -25.33
CA ALA A 144 -21.23 -3.27 -24.36
C ALA A 144 -21.53 -2.48 -23.07
N ILE A 145 -22.30 -1.40 -23.13
CA ILE A 145 -22.71 -0.65 -21.92
C ILE A 145 -23.70 -1.46 -21.09
N LEU A 146 -24.64 -2.17 -21.71
CA LEU A 146 -25.57 -3.00 -20.95
C LEU A 146 -24.88 -4.22 -20.35
N GLU A 147 -23.95 -4.85 -21.07
CA GLU A 147 -23.07 -5.90 -20.53
C GLU A 147 -22.28 -5.38 -19.33
N MET A 148 -21.66 -4.19 -19.44
CA MET A 148 -20.94 -3.54 -18.35
C MET A 148 -21.83 -3.26 -17.14
N ALA A 149 -23.09 -2.88 -17.35
CA ALA A 149 -24.04 -2.66 -16.25
C ALA A 149 -24.31 -3.97 -15.47
N HIS A 150 -24.51 -5.10 -16.16
CA HIS A 150 -24.64 -6.42 -15.51
C HIS A 150 -23.38 -6.80 -14.74
N LYS A 151 -22.19 -6.57 -15.31
CA LYS A 151 -20.92 -6.83 -14.64
C LYS A 151 -20.75 -5.96 -13.40
N THR A 152 -21.08 -4.67 -13.50
CA THR A 152 -21.01 -3.73 -12.37
C THR A 152 -21.88 -4.19 -11.21
N ILE A 153 -23.14 -4.56 -11.47
CA ILE A 153 -24.05 -5.05 -10.44
C ILE A 153 -23.53 -6.35 -9.81
N ALA A 154 -23.03 -7.28 -10.63
CA ALA A 154 -22.50 -8.54 -10.14
C ALA A 154 -21.22 -8.36 -9.29
N LEU A 155 -20.33 -7.45 -9.68
CA LEU A 155 -19.12 -7.13 -8.94
C LEU A 155 -19.43 -6.42 -7.60
N GLU A 156 -20.32 -5.42 -7.62
CA GLU A 156 -20.71 -4.70 -6.39
C GLU A 156 -21.45 -5.62 -5.39
N ALA A 157 -22.19 -6.63 -5.86
CA ALA A 157 -22.84 -7.61 -5.00
C ALA A 157 -21.85 -8.49 -4.19
N LEU A 158 -20.57 -8.56 -4.60
CA LEU A 158 -19.54 -9.29 -3.85
C LEU A 158 -19.25 -8.65 -2.47
N ASN A 159 -19.58 -7.37 -2.28
CA ASN A 159 -19.48 -6.69 -0.99
C ASN A 159 -20.33 -7.33 0.12
N GLU A 160 -21.39 -8.02 -0.25
CA GLU A 160 -22.28 -8.71 0.69
C GLU A 160 -21.94 -10.21 0.83
N ALA A 161 -21.21 -10.76 -0.15
CA ALA A 161 -20.92 -12.19 -0.22
C ALA A 161 -19.77 -12.64 0.69
N LEU A 162 -18.79 -11.78 0.93
CA LEU A 162 -17.59 -12.11 1.70
C LEU A 162 -17.29 -11.02 2.75
N PRO A 163 -17.20 -11.39 4.05
CA PRO A 163 -16.79 -10.44 5.09
C PRO A 163 -15.37 -9.89 4.85
N GLY A 164 -15.16 -8.62 5.15
CA GLY A 164 -13.84 -7.97 5.01
C GLY A 164 -13.43 -7.64 3.57
N VAL A 165 -14.31 -7.91 2.59
CA VAL A 165 -14.10 -7.57 1.17
C VAL A 165 -14.72 -6.21 0.86
N ARG A 166 -14.05 -5.47 -0.04
CA ARG A 166 -14.58 -4.26 -0.69
C ARG A 166 -14.27 -4.31 -2.18
N VAL A 167 -15.32 -4.28 -3.00
CA VAL A 167 -15.24 -4.11 -4.44
C VAL A 167 -15.87 -2.77 -4.77
N ASN A 168 -15.19 -1.95 -5.55
CA ASN A 168 -15.68 -0.65 -5.99
C ASN A 168 -15.42 -0.48 -7.48
N VAL A 169 -16.47 -0.37 -8.27
CA VAL A 169 -16.40 0.02 -9.68
C VAL A 169 -16.39 1.55 -9.75
N GLY A 170 -15.18 2.13 -9.65
CA GLY A 170 -14.99 3.57 -9.44
C GLY A 170 -15.15 4.43 -10.69
N LYS A 171 -15.03 3.83 -11.89
CA LYS A 171 -15.17 4.54 -13.17
C LYS A 171 -15.73 3.61 -14.22
N VAL A 172 -16.69 4.12 -15.01
CA VAL A 172 -17.24 3.45 -16.21
C VAL A 172 -17.25 4.44 -17.36
N GLU A 173 -16.78 4.02 -18.53
CA GLU A 173 -16.77 4.80 -19.78
C GLU A 173 -17.25 3.93 -20.93
N GLY A 174 -17.91 4.51 -21.94
CA GLY A 174 -18.32 3.77 -23.15
C GLY A 174 -19.32 4.48 -24.03
N GLY A 175 -19.47 3.95 -25.24
CA GLY A 175 -20.40 4.46 -26.25
C GLY A 175 -19.96 5.72 -26.95
N LEU A 176 -20.66 6.08 -28.02
CA LEU A 176 -20.43 7.28 -28.84
C LEU A 176 -21.57 8.30 -28.74
N GLY A 177 -22.79 7.83 -28.53
CA GLY A 177 -23.97 8.68 -28.45
C GLY A 177 -25.28 7.89 -28.47
N PRO A 178 -26.42 8.56 -28.23
CA PRO A 178 -27.71 7.88 -27.98
C PRO A 178 -28.29 7.14 -29.18
N ALA A 179 -27.88 7.48 -30.42
CA ALA A 179 -28.39 6.85 -31.61
C ALA A 179 -27.61 5.57 -32.04
N THR A 180 -26.56 5.19 -31.29
CA THR A 180 -25.70 4.05 -31.60
C THR A 180 -25.71 3.05 -30.45
N ILE A 181 -25.87 1.74 -30.74
CA ILE A 181 -25.64 0.65 -29.80
C ILE A 181 -24.12 0.61 -29.54
N PRO A 182 -23.64 0.71 -28.29
CA PRO A 182 -22.22 0.81 -28.01
C PRO A 182 -21.49 -0.52 -28.21
N ALA A 183 -20.41 -0.48 -29.01
CA ALA A 183 -19.53 -1.62 -29.26
C ALA A 183 -18.48 -1.81 -28.15
N SER A 184 -18.21 -0.81 -27.33
CA SER A 184 -17.21 -0.85 -26.29
C SER A 184 -17.64 -0.13 -25.02
N ALA A 185 -17.26 -0.68 -23.87
CA ALA A 185 -17.31 -0.04 -22.57
C ALA A 185 -16.13 -0.52 -21.73
N SER A 186 -15.65 0.31 -20.82
CA SER A 186 -14.59 -0.09 -19.86
C SER A 186 -14.89 0.41 -18.47
N ALA A 187 -14.37 -0.30 -17.46
CA ALA A 187 -14.46 0.08 -16.07
C ALA A 187 -13.10 -0.03 -15.38
N GLN A 188 -12.89 0.82 -14.35
CA GLN A 188 -11.78 0.71 -13.41
C GLN A 188 -12.32 0.28 -12.06
N ILE A 189 -11.66 -0.72 -11.46
CA ILE A 189 -12.14 -1.43 -10.28
C ILE A 189 -11.03 -1.45 -9.23
N ASP A 190 -11.38 -1.06 -7.98
CA ASP A 190 -10.55 -1.24 -6.78
C ASP A 190 -11.17 -2.37 -5.94
N ILE A 191 -10.36 -3.37 -5.61
CA ILE A 191 -10.77 -4.54 -4.84
C ILE A 191 -9.87 -4.67 -3.64
N ARG A 192 -10.44 -4.86 -2.43
CA ARG A 192 -9.69 -4.97 -1.17
C ARG A 192 -10.20 -6.11 -0.31
N TRP A 193 -9.31 -6.72 0.48
CA TRP A 193 -9.63 -7.78 1.43
C TRP A 193 -8.72 -7.71 2.66
N GLU A 194 -9.22 -8.16 3.81
CA GLU A 194 -8.48 -8.10 5.08
C GLU A 194 -7.63 -9.35 5.31
N ASP A 195 -8.16 -10.54 5.04
CA ASP A 195 -7.49 -11.82 5.27
C ASP A 195 -6.98 -12.43 3.97
N GLN A 196 -5.72 -12.83 3.94
CA GLN A 196 -5.09 -13.42 2.76
C GLN A 196 -5.80 -14.71 2.29
N THR A 197 -6.44 -15.45 3.19
CA THR A 197 -7.23 -16.65 2.83
C THR A 197 -8.48 -16.32 2.01
N THR A 198 -8.96 -15.08 2.07
CA THR A 198 -10.10 -14.59 1.30
C THR A 198 -9.76 -14.31 -0.17
N ARG A 199 -8.47 -14.09 -0.48
CA ARG A 199 -8.02 -13.67 -1.82
C ARG A 199 -8.43 -14.62 -2.93
N ASP A 200 -8.14 -15.91 -2.79
CA ASP A 200 -8.38 -16.88 -3.87
C ASP A 200 -9.88 -17.11 -4.12
N PRO A 201 -10.74 -17.34 -3.10
CA PRO A 201 -12.18 -17.34 -3.29
C PRO A 201 -12.72 -16.04 -3.93
N LEU A 202 -12.22 -14.87 -3.52
CA LEU A 202 -12.62 -13.59 -4.08
C LEU A 202 -12.28 -13.49 -5.57
N VAL A 203 -11.06 -13.88 -5.96
CA VAL A 203 -10.62 -13.85 -7.36
C VAL A 203 -11.47 -14.82 -8.20
N GLU A 204 -11.78 -16.01 -7.71
CA GLU A 204 -12.69 -16.94 -8.39
C GLU A 204 -14.08 -16.35 -8.60
N MET A 205 -14.66 -15.70 -7.58
CA MET A 205 -15.96 -15.04 -7.69
C MET A 205 -15.93 -13.88 -8.70
N ILE A 206 -14.87 -13.07 -8.71
CA ILE A 206 -14.68 -11.99 -9.68
C ILE A 206 -14.58 -12.53 -11.10
N LEU A 207 -13.79 -13.57 -11.32
CA LEU A 207 -13.68 -14.23 -12.63
C LEU A 207 -15.00 -14.84 -13.06
N GLY A 208 -15.76 -15.45 -12.15
CA GLY A 208 -17.11 -15.94 -12.40
C GLY A 208 -18.09 -14.84 -12.78
N ALA A 209 -18.04 -13.70 -12.09
CA ALA A 209 -18.90 -12.54 -12.37
C ALA A 209 -18.57 -11.87 -13.70
N THR A 210 -17.27 -11.81 -14.07
CA THR A 210 -16.81 -11.11 -15.27
C THR A 210 -16.70 -11.99 -16.50
N GLY A 211 -16.48 -13.30 -16.35
CA GLY A 211 -16.20 -14.22 -17.46
C GLY A 211 -17.44 -14.76 -18.20
N ARG A 212 -18.65 -14.66 -17.62
CA ARG A 212 -19.87 -15.09 -18.30
C ARG A 212 -20.33 -14.07 -19.34
N GLU A 213 -21.05 -14.52 -20.35
CA GLU A 213 -21.77 -13.66 -21.29
C GLU A 213 -23.17 -13.40 -20.71
N ASP A 214 -23.51 -12.15 -20.39
CA ASP A 214 -24.84 -11.76 -19.92
C ASP A 214 -25.76 -11.39 -21.09
N LEU A 215 -25.16 -10.86 -22.17
CA LEU A 215 -25.87 -10.49 -23.40
C LEU A 215 -25.30 -11.25 -24.59
N PRO A 216 -26.13 -11.92 -25.42
CA PRO A 216 -25.66 -12.57 -26.63
C PRO A 216 -24.86 -11.68 -27.54
N GLY A 217 -23.64 -12.10 -27.90
CA GLY A 217 -22.73 -11.35 -28.77
C GLY A 217 -21.87 -10.33 -28.06
N CYS A 218 -21.94 -10.23 -26.73
CA CYS A 218 -21.01 -9.45 -25.91
C CYS A 218 -19.89 -10.31 -25.36
N ARG A 219 -18.75 -9.72 -25.05
CA ARG A 219 -17.64 -10.38 -24.36
C ARG A 219 -17.05 -9.43 -23.32
N SER A 220 -16.51 -9.99 -22.25
CA SER A 220 -15.84 -9.26 -21.19
C SER A 220 -14.43 -9.80 -20.97
N LEU A 221 -13.48 -8.90 -20.69
CA LEU A 221 -12.10 -9.23 -20.38
C LEU A 221 -11.68 -8.44 -19.14
N LEU A 222 -11.36 -9.15 -18.05
CA LEU A 222 -10.78 -8.57 -16.86
C LEU A 222 -9.25 -8.60 -16.96
N THR A 223 -8.60 -7.46 -16.75
CA THR A 223 -7.15 -7.32 -16.69
C THR A 223 -6.75 -6.82 -15.29
N ILE A 224 -5.95 -7.59 -14.57
CA ILE A 224 -5.34 -7.14 -13.30
C ILE A 224 -4.18 -6.22 -13.65
N LEU A 225 -4.23 -4.97 -13.16
CA LEU A 225 -3.23 -3.94 -13.40
C LEU A 225 -2.12 -3.96 -12.34
N ASN A 226 -2.51 -4.16 -11.09
CA ASN A 226 -1.61 -4.28 -9.95
C ASN A 226 -2.26 -5.11 -8.84
N GLU A 227 -1.42 -5.69 -8.00
CA GLU A 227 -1.85 -6.45 -6.84
C GLU A 227 -0.84 -6.29 -5.71
N ARG A 228 -1.34 -6.11 -4.48
CA ARG A 228 -0.59 -6.23 -3.23
C ARG A 228 -1.34 -7.19 -2.31
N SER A 229 -0.65 -8.22 -1.83
CA SER A 229 -1.22 -9.20 -0.88
C SER A 229 -1.56 -8.55 0.45
N ALA A 230 -2.56 -9.06 1.16
CA ALA A 230 -2.84 -8.63 2.52
C ALA A 230 -1.64 -8.95 3.43
N TRP A 231 -1.35 -8.04 4.33
CA TRP A 231 -0.35 -8.22 5.38
C TRP A 231 -1.07 -8.48 6.71
N PRO A 232 -1.12 -9.75 7.15
CA PRO A 232 -1.78 -10.12 8.40
C PRO A 232 -0.94 -9.74 9.62
N HIS A 233 -1.62 -9.49 10.74
CA HIS A 233 -0.96 -9.34 12.04
C HIS A 233 -0.41 -10.70 12.51
N THR A 234 0.91 -10.79 12.67
CA THR A 234 1.60 -12.03 13.10
C THR A 234 2.24 -11.88 14.48
N LYS A 235 2.63 -12.99 15.09
CA LYS A 235 3.41 -12.97 16.35
C LYS A 235 4.74 -12.22 16.19
N GLY A 236 5.42 -12.37 15.04
CA GLY A 236 6.65 -11.66 14.74
C GLY A 236 6.43 -10.16 14.63
N THR A 237 5.38 -9.73 13.92
CA THR A 237 4.95 -8.33 13.82
C THR A 237 4.61 -7.77 15.21
N GLN A 238 3.88 -8.52 16.05
CA GLN A 238 3.57 -8.10 17.41
C GLN A 238 4.83 -7.87 18.24
N ARG A 239 5.79 -8.80 18.21
CA ARG A 239 7.06 -8.64 18.94
C ARG A 239 7.84 -7.43 18.47
N LEU A 240 7.92 -7.21 17.15
CA LEU A 240 8.59 -6.02 16.58
C LEU A 240 7.89 -4.73 17.05
N ALA A 241 6.57 -4.69 17.03
CA ALA A 241 5.80 -3.54 17.50
C ALA A 241 5.98 -3.31 19.02
N ASP A 242 6.11 -4.37 19.81
CA ASP A 242 6.39 -4.25 21.25
C ASP A 242 7.78 -3.65 21.48
N LEU A 243 8.80 -4.03 20.69
CA LEU A 243 10.13 -3.42 20.74
C LEU A 243 10.10 -1.93 20.40
N VAL A 244 9.30 -1.54 19.40
CA VAL A 244 9.08 -0.11 19.06
C VAL A 244 8.40 0.64 20.21
N LYS A 245 7.40 0.03 20.87
CA LYS A 245 6.72 0.62 22.03
C LYS A 245 7.66 0.77 23.24
N GLU A 246 8.45 -0.25 23.52
CA GLU A 246 9.44 -0.26 24.59
C GLU A 246 10.47 0.85 24.37
N ALA A 247 11.01 0.97 23.13
CA ALA A 247 11.91 2.06 22.75
C ALA A 247 11.26 3.45 22.89
N GLY A 248 9.98 3.57 22.52
CA GLY A 248 9.20 4.78 22.72
C GLY A 248 9.05 5.15 24.19
N ALA A 249 8.75 4.18 25.05
CA ALA A 249 8.59 4.41 26.49
C ALA A 249 9.88 4.91 27.16
N GLU A 250 11.05 4.42 26.74
CA GLU A 250 12.36 4.86 27.25
C GLU A 250 12.65 6.34 26.96
N ILE A 251 12.08 6.89 25.88
CA ILE A 251 12.21 8.30 25.50
C ILE A 251 10.95 9.12 25.80
N GLY A 252 10.05 8.57 26.64
CA GLY A 252 8.84 9.27 27.10
C GLY A 252 7.71 9.34 26.07
N GLN A 253 7.74 8.52 25.01
CA GLN A 253 6.69 8.45 24.00
C GLN A 253 5.77 7.25 24.25
N ARG A 254 4.46 7.45 24.07
CA ARG A 254 3.46 6.38 24.14
C ARG A 254 3.04 6.00 22.72
N ILE A 255 3.37 4.77 22.31
CA ILE A 255 3.13 4.29 20.95
C ILE A 255 1.94 3.30 20.96
N GLY A 256 0.88 3.65 20.22
CA GLY A 256 -0.26 2.77 19.92
C GLY A 256 -0.02 1.87 18.71
N GLN A 257 -0.98 1.01 18.42
CA GLN A 257 -1.00 0.13 17.23
C GLN A 257 -2.33 0.25 16.51
N GLU A 258 -2.31 0.16 15.19
CA GLU A 258 -3.53 0.13 14.38
C GLU A 258 -3.42 -0.82 13.19
N HIS A 259 -4.58 -1.20 12.63
CA HIS A 259 -4.73 -1.80 11.32
C HIS A 259 -5.10 -0.72 10.31
N ARG A 260 -4.54 -0.76 9.10
CA ARG A 260 -4.92 0.14 8.00
C ARG A 260 -5.50 -0.59 6.81
N ARG A 261 -6.58 -0.03 6.27
CA ARG A 261 -7.25 -0.56 5.06
C ARG A 261 -6.53 -0.19 3.76
N GLY A 262 -5.63 0.79 3.79
CA GLY A 262 -4.75 1.13 2.67
C GLY A 262 -3.55 0.19 2.59
N THR A 263 -3.02 -0.03 1.40
CA THR A 263 -1.76 -0.74 1.17
C THR A 263 -0.58 0.21 1.21
N SER A 264 0.62 -0.31 1.46
CA SER A 264 1.90 0.37 1.29
C SER A 264 2.97 -0.65 0.89
N ASP A 265 4.22 -0.21 0.76
CA ASP A 265 5.33 -1.12 0.48
C ASP A 265 5.59 -2.13 1.62
N SER A 266 5.06 -1.89 2.83
CA SER A 266 5.07 -2.85 3.94
C SER A 266 4.40 -4.19 3.60
N ASN A 267 3.40 -4.17 2.71
CA ASN A 267 2.70 -5.39 2.28
C ASN A 267 3.64 -6.42 1.66
N PHE A 268 4.69 -5.99 0.93
CA PHE A 268 5.64 -6.92 0.28
C PHE A 268 6.47 -7.75 1.26
N PHE A 269 6.73 -7.21 2.44
CA PHE A 269 7.48 -7.89 3.49
C PHE A 269 6.55 -8.62 4.46
N GLY A 270 5.51 -7.94 4.92
CA GLY A 270 4.58 -8.48 5.90
C GLY A 270 3.79 -9.68 5.41
N CYS A 271 3.35 -9.71 4.13
CA CYS A 271 2.67 -10.86 3.54
C CYS A 271 3.56 -12.11 3.43
N ALA A 272 4.88 -11.94 3.42
CA ALA A 272 5.85 -13.03 3.41
C ALA A 272 6.19 -13.54 4.83
N GLY A 273 5.48 -13.05 5.86
CA GLY A 273 5.70 -13.47 7.25
C GLY A 273 6.89 -12.80 7.95
N ILE A 274 7.53 -11.81 7.30
CA ILE A 274 8.62 -11.04 7.90
C ILE A 274 8.02 -10.11 8.96
N PRO A 275 8.60 -10.07 10.20
CA PRO A 275 8.20 -9.08 11.19
C PRO A 275 8.25 -7.68 10.60
N THR A 276 7.09 -7.01 10.48
CA THR A 276 6.99 -5.73 9.81
C THR A 276 6.20 -4.75 10.68
N VAL A 277 6.65 -3.50 10.76
CA VAL A 277 5.94 -2.37 11.34
C VAL A 277 5.98 -1.22 10.35
N ASP A 278 4.84 -0.61 10.12
CA ASP A 278 4.70 0.55 9.26
C ASP A 278 4.21 1.76 10.07
N GLY A 279 4.10 2.94 9.45
CA GLY A 279 3.72 4.15 10.18
C GLY A 279 4.75 4.60 11.22
N ILE A 280 6.04 4.26 11.02
CA ILE A 280 7.11 4.71 11.92
C ILE A 280 7.49 6.18 11.68
N GLY A 281 7.03 6.77 10.57
CA GLY A 281 7.23 8.16 10.21
C GLY A 281 6.42 9.14 11.06
N PRO A 282 6.45 10.43 10.73
CA PRO A 282 5.79 11.50 11.48
C PRO A 282 4.27 11.45 11.41
N VAL A 283 3.62 12.16 12.33
CA VAL A 283 2.16 12.35 12.31
C VAL A 283 1.79 13.30 11.18
N CYS A 284 0.91 12.87 10.30
CA CYS A 284 0.44 13.64 9.16
C CYS A 284 -1.02 13.34 8.83
N GLU A 285 -1.67 14.25 8.12
CA GLU A 285 -3.04 14.11 7.68
C GLU A 285 -3.23 14.71 6.28
N GLY A 286 -4.39 14.45 5.69
CA GLY A 286 -4.76 15.02 4.40
C GLY A 286 -4.15 14.33 3.19
N TYR A 287 -3.70 13.10 3.35
CA TYR A 287 -3.13 12.28 2.28
C TYR A 287 -3.89 12.41 0.96
N HIS A 288 -3.16 12.47 -0.15
CA HIS A 288 -3.71 12.52 -1.51
C HIS A 288 -4.65 13.71 -1.78
N THR A 289 -4.57 14.78 -0.96
CA THR A 289 -5.35 16.01 -1.15
C THR A 289 -4.48 17.27 -1.01
N ALA A 290 -4.94 18.40 -1.53
CA ALA A 290 -4.27 19.69 -1.33
C ALA A 290 -4.31 20.21 0.13
N LYS A 291 -4.82 19.41 1.07
CA LYS A 291 -4.82 19.70 2.51
C LYS A 291 -3.74 18.91 3.26
N GLU A 292 -2.88 18.22 2.55
CA GLU A 292 -1.80 17.42 3.11
C GLU A 292 -0.87 18.27 3.98
N PHE A 293 -0.54 17.75 5.16
CA PHE A 293 0.44 18.34 6.06
C PHE A 293 1.09 17.30 6.95
N VAL A 294 2.25 17.63 7.47
CA VAL A 294 2.94 16.92 8.57
C VAL A 294 3.05 17.82 9.80
N LEU A 295 2.92 17.25 10.99
CA LEU A 295 3.20 17.94 12.26
C LEU A 295 4.72 18.06 12.46
N ILE A 296 5.24 19.28 12.41
CA ILE A 296 6.69 19.56 12.50
C ILE A 296 7.33 18.97 13.78
N PRO A 297 6.74 19.11 14.99
CA PRO A 297 7.31 18.49 16.20
C PRO A 297 7.46 16.97 16.09
N SER A 298 6.50 16.30 15.43
CA SER A 298 6.52 14.85 15.30
C SER A 298 7.67 14.33 14.46
N ILE A 299 8.24 15.13 13.54
CA ILE A 299 9.41 14.74 12.75
C ILE A 299 10.58 14.39 13.68
N ARG A 300 10.89 15.29 14.64
CA ARG A 300 11.95 15.05 15.61
C ARG A 300 11.63 13.90 16.55
N GLU A 301 10.41 13.83 17.03
CA GLU A 301 9.95 12.75 17.93
C GLU A 301 10.07 11.39 17.28
N ARG A 302 9.65 11.26 16.03
CA ARG A 302 9.70 9.98 15.27
C ARG A 302 11.12 9.63 14.82
N THR A 303 11.96 10.63 14.58
CA THR A 303 13.41 10.42 14.36
C THR A 303 14.07 9.78 15.59
N ALA A 304 13.80 10.32 16.77
CA ALA A 304 14.32 9.76 18.03
C ALA A 304 13.75 8.35 18.28
N LEU A 305 12.45 8.13 18.05
CA LEU A 305 11.83 6.82 18.17
C LEU A 305 12.47 5.78 17.24
N LEU A 306 12.65 6.12 15.96
CA LEU A 306 13.24 5.21 14.98
C LEU A 306 14.69 4.87 15.37
N ALA A 307 15.50 5.85 15.75
CA ALA A 307 16.87 5.59 16.19
C ALA A 307 16.93 4.68 17.42
N SER A 308 16.12 4.95 18.46
CA SER A 308 16.03 4.11 19.66
C SER A 308 15.52 2.70 19.34
N ALA A 309 14.47 2.59 18.50
CA ALA A 309 13.92 1.31 18.09
C ALA A 309 14.94 0.45 17.32
N LEU A 310 15.73 1.04 16.42
CA LEU A 310 16.77 0.31 15.67
C LEU A 310 17.83 -0.29 16.59
N VAL A 311 18.27 0.42 17.62
CA VAL A 311 19.22 -0.11 18.61
C VAL A 311 18.60 -1.31 19.33
N ARG A 312 17.39 -1.15 19.86
CA ARG A 312 16.70 -2.18 20.61
C ARG A 312 16.39 -3.42 19.76
N ILE A 313 15.95 -3.21 18.51
CA ILE A 313 15.70 -4.31 17.57
C ILE A 313 17.00 -5.07 17.29
N ALA A 314 18.11 -4.37 17.07
CA ALA A 314 19.41 -5.00 16.80
C ALA A 314 19.91 -5.87 17.97
N GLU A 315 19.66 -5.46 19.22
CA GLU A 315 19.98 -6.23 20.42
C GLU A 315 19.14 -7.49 20.55
N GLU A 316 17.91 -7.48 20.04
CA GLU A 316 16.93 -8.57 20.13
C GLU A 316 16.82 -9.42 18.84
N LEU A 317 17.60 -9.15 17.78
CA LEU A 317 17.55 -9.89 16.52
C LEU A 317 17.56 -11.42 16.66
N PRO A 318 18.30 -12.04 17.60
CA PRO A 318 18.26 -13.49 17.80
C PRO A 318 16.86 -14.03 18.16
N SER A 319 16.02 -13.21 18.82
CA SER A 319 14.67 -13.59 19.24
C SER A 319 13.62 -13.42 18.14
N LEU A 320 13.90 -12.61 17.12
CA LEU A 320 13.00 -12.35 15.98
C LEU A 320 13.13 -13.40 14.87
N THR A 321 14.25 -14.14 14.82
CA THR A 321 14.40 -15.22 13.84
C THR A 321 13.49 -16.39 14.21
N PRO A 322 12.65 -16.90 13.27
CA PRO A 322 11.89 -18.11 13.52
C PRO A 322 12.88 -19.23 13.88
N THR A 323 12.77 -19.78 15.09
CA THR A 323 13.41 -21.03 15.42
C THR A 323 12.91 -22.05 14.41
N GLY A 324 13.80 -22.50 13.52
CA GLY A 324 13.46 -23.39 12.43
C GLY A 324 12.72 -24.60 12.95
N GLY A 325 11.41 -24.62 12.74
CA GLY A 325 10.62 -25.82 12.91
C GLY A 325 11.08 -26.81 11.84
N LYS A 326 11.93 -27.76 12.22
CA LYS A 326 12.09 -28.99 11.46
C LYS A 326 10.72 -29.67 11.50
N SER A 327 10.04 -29.70 10.36
CA SER A 327 8.97 -30.65 10.07
C SER A 327 9.39 -31.52 8.92
#